data_04b890c7f69031ab2ec2ab58d902805a
#
_entry.id   04b890c7f69031ab2ec2ab58d902805a
#
_cell.length_a   1.000
_cell.length_b   1.000
_cell.length_c   1.000
_cell.angle_alpha   90.00
_cell.angle_beta   90.00
_cell.angle_gamma   90.00
#
_symmetry.space_group_name_H-M   'P 1'
#
loop_
_entity.id
_entity.type
_entity.pdbx_description
1 polymer ?
#
loop_
_entity_poly.entity_id
_entity_poly.type
_entity_poly.pdbx_seq_one_letter_code
_entity_poly.pdbx_strand_id
1 'polypeptide(L)'
;MDATERASDGWEPTLAAALLGAERAPPAASSALTALVAEADPGAALLARLAAEGAHHLAGQELGPEALAPLEERGRFGPDCPPAAATRLYALLTEGHGARNRVEEWFERAAATGTRPPAWLLQALMLQRGTLPAAAQAVVGADLDWLARACGESPAETGTVDASDWTEGTVAERRAAFTAFRARDPEAARAALEPVFRKEKADLREALVHALAAGLSAADEPFLEACLDDRANGVRLAAQRLLPELPGSRYAERMAARARAALAVESKRRLLGGTTHTLVVTLPEESPDLVRDGVEPNHWERRGGGTRAGLLRAILARAPLHAFADHPPRLWIELALRSEWADPVFHGLFSATKRTLDPDWSRAMADITAEAYEGKVTGVRRTNEVLGMWAEALDLLPDAEWEARVAALIRARKIEVVLAVLGQGPEHFSEGFSAALLDWLALVTRGSDSLRRDLAKPWVIARLGDRLWPGDDSAASAAAILARLPEGEGDRLRTQLTGLTSVLELRAAIRRDFRPETTTGGTAQG
;
A
#
# COMPACT_ATOMS: atom_id res chain seq x y z
N MET A 1 -30.51 43.95 -39.15
CA MET A 1 -29.57 42.96 -39.69
C MET A 1 -28.56 42.72 -38.59
N ASP A 2 -28.80 41.64 -37.91
CA ASP A 2 -28.23 41.32 -36.59
C ASP A 2 -26.73 40.99 -36.72
N ALA A 3 -25.91 41.46 -35.79
CA ALA A 3 -24.47 41.21 -35.78
C ALA A 3 -24.15 39.68 -35.60
N THR A 4 -25.09 38.95 -35.06
CA THR A 4 -25.00 37.51 -34.79
C THR A 4 -25.04 36.64 -36.06
N GLU A 5 -25.70 37.15 -37.17
CA GLU A 5 -25.82 36.44 -38.44
C GLU A 5 -24.53 36.42 -39.29
N ARG A 6 -23.54 37.29 -38.96
CA ARG A 6 -22.28 37.41 -39.73
C ARG A 6 -21.10 36.55 -39.21
N ALA A 7 -21.22 35.97 -38.03
CA ALA A 7 -20.13 35.19 -37.43
C ALA A 7 -20.15 33.71 -37.76
N SER A 8 -21.29 33.17 -38.24
CA SER A 8 -21.47 31.73 -38.50
C SER A 8 -21.03 31.23 -39.88
N ASP A 9 -20.69 32.16 -40.81
CA ASP A 9 -20.57 31.82 -42.24
C ASP A 9 -19.31 31.06 -42.63
N GLY A 10 -18.27 31.00 -41.81
CA GLY A 10 -17.01 30.37 -42.14
C GLY A 10 -16.76 28.99 -41.50
N TRP A 11 -17.28 28.76 -40.31
CA TRP A 11 -16.97 27.55 -39.53
C TRP A 11 -17.51 26.27 -40.13
N GLU A 12 -18.84 26.18 -40.35
CA GLU A 12 -19.48 24.98 -40.84
C GLU A 12 -18.96 24.53 -42.24
N PRO A 13 -18.81 25.45 -43.23
CA PRO A 13 -18.20 25.10 -44.51
C PRO A 13 -16.75 24.62 -44.42
N THR A 14 -15.92 25.24 -43.52
CA THR A 14 -14.54 24.86 -43.33
C THR A 14 -14.44 23.51 -42.61
N LEU A 15 -15.30 23.22 -41.64
CA LEU A 15 -15.39 21.93 -40.98
C LEU A 15 -15.81 20.83 -41.96
N ALA A 16 -16.83 21.08 -42.77
CA ALA A 16 -17.27 20.14 -43.79
C ALA A 16 -16.18 19.84 -44.80
N ALA A 17 -15.43 20.87 -45.23
CA ALA A 17 -14.28 20.70 -46.11
C ALA A 17 -13.15 19.88 -45.49
N ALA A 18 -12.87 20.09 -44.19
CA ALA A 18 -11.88 19.31 -43.44
C ALA A 18 -12.25 17.82 -43.33
N LEU A 19 -13.52 17.53 -43.12
CA LEU A 19 -14.03 16.14 -43.06
C LEU A 19 -13.99 15.42 -44.40
N LEU A 20 -14.10 16.15 -45.54
CA LEU A 20 -14.00 15.59 -46.89
C LEU A 20 -12.55 15.41 -47.38
N GLY A 21 -11.61 16.09 -46.75
CA GLY A 21 -10.19 16.12 -47.12
C GLY A 21 -9.86 17.19 -48.15
N ALA A 22 -8.60 17.68 -48.13
CA ALA A 22 -8.13 18.82 -48.93
C ALA A 22 -8.29 18.64 -50.45
N GLU A 23 -8.23 17.42 -50.96
CA GLU A 23 -8.38 17.11 -52.40
C GLU A 23 -9.83 17.12 -52.89
N ARG A 24 -10.81 16.95 -52.00
CA ARG A 24 -12.24 16.86 -52.30
C ARG A 24 -13.06 18.03 -51.74
N ALA A 25 -12.40 18.91 -51.05
CA ALA A 25 -13.04 20.06 -50.46
C ALA A 25 -13.51 21.05 -51.57
N PRO A 26 -14.76 21.55 -51.53
CA PRO A 26 -15.16 22.64 -52.39
C PRO A 26 -14.31 23.88 -52.10
N PRO A 27 -14.12 24.80 -53.07
CA PRO A 27 -13.39 26.04 -52.83
C PRO A 27 -14.03 26.76 -51.65
N ALA A 28 -13.22 27.03 -50.62
CA ALA A 28 -13.70 27.64 -49.37
C ALA A 28 -14.29 29.04 -49.67
N ALA A 29 -15.43 29.33 -49.06
CA ALA A 29 -15.96 30.68 -49.01
C ALA A 29 -14.90 31.59 -48.40
N SER A 30 -14.63 32.73 -49.04
CA SER A 30 -13.62 33.67 -48.57
C SER A 30 -14.15 34.46 -47.40
N SER A 31 -13.84 34.02 -46.16
CA SER A 31 -14.02 34.84 -44.98
C SER A 31 -12.79 35.79 -44.83
N ALA A 32 -12.94 36.86 -44.07
CA ALA A 32 -11.84 37.77 -43.75
C ALA A 32 -10.67 37.02 -43.06
N LEU A 33 -10.97 35.92 -42.33
CA LEU A 33 -9.98 35.11 -41.65
C LEU A 33 -9.25 34.15 -42.60
N THR A 34 -9.95 33.58 -43.63
CA THR A 34 -9.32 32.71 -44.61
C THR A 34 -8.34 33.46 -45.53
N ALA A 35 -8.51 34.77 -45.66
CA ALA A 35 -7.57 35.64 -46.41
C ALA A 35 -6.23 35.85 -45.65
N LEU A 36 -6.19 35.59 -44.37
CA LEU A 36 -4.98 35.73 -43.54
C LEU A 36 -4.11 34.45 -43.57
N VAL A 37 -4.61 33.33 -44.14
CA VAL A 37 -3.88 32.07 -44.21
C VAL A 37 -3.10 32.03 -45.51
N ALA A 38 -1.78 32.21 -45.46
CA ALA A 38 -0.88 32.26 -46.59
C ALA A 38 -0.08 30.91 -46.76
N GLU A 39 -0.77 29.76 -46.67
CA GLU A 39 -0.13 28.46 -46.83
C GLU A 39 -0.21 27.95 -48.28
N ALA A 40 0.90 27.43 -48.80
CA ALA A 40 1.00 26.97 -50.17
C ALA A 40 0.49 25.51 -50.36
N ASP A 41 0.60 24.69 -49.31
CA ASP A 41 0.09 23.30 -49.32
C ASP A 41 -1.42 23.28 -49.02
N PRO A 42 -2.25 22.64 -49.89
CA PRO A 42 -3.70 22.62 -49.70
C PRO A 42 -4.17 22.00 -48.38
N GLY A 43 -3.44 20.98 -47.88
CA GLY A 43 -3.75 20.31 -46.63
C GLY A 43 -3.42 21.20 -45.41
N ALA A 44 -2.25 21.81 -45.40
CA ALA A 44 -1.84 22.75 -44.36
C ALA A 44 -2.72 24.01 -44.38
N ALA A 45 -3.08 24.53 -45.53
CA ALA A 45 -4.00 25.66 -45.68
C ALA A 45 -5.38 25.36 -45.10
N LEU A 46 -5.91 24.17 -45.34
CA LEU A 46 -7.21 23.75 -44.80
C LEU A 46 -7.18 23.66 -43.27
N LEU A 47 -6.12 23.06 -42.69
CA LEU A 47 -5.95 22.97 -41.22
C LEU A 47 -5.75 24.33 -40.58
N ALA A 48 -4.98 25.23 -41.18
CA ALA A 48 -4.78 26.57 -40.68
C ALA A 48 -6.07 27.41 -40.70
N ARG A 49 -6.87 27.26 -41.78
CA ARG A 49 -8.22 27.87 -41.86
C ARG A 49 -9.17 27.31 -40.80
N LEU A 50 -9.21 25.98 -40.62
CA LEU A 50 -10.01 25.35 -39.59
C LEU A 50 -9.64 25.86 -38.20
N ALA A 51 -8.35 26.01 -37.91
CA ALA A 51 -7.86 26.54 -36.64
C ALA A 51 -8.28 28.02 -36.43
N ALA A 52 -8.17 28.87 -37.46
CA ALA A 52 -8.56 30.27 -37.39
C ALA A 52 -10.06 30.45 -37.22
N GLU A 53 -10.87 29.77 -38.02
CA GLU A 53 -12.34 29.80 -37.92
C GLU A 53 -12.85 29.19 -36.60
N GLY A 54 -12.24 28.09 -36.14
CA GLY A 54 -12.56 27.48 -34.86
C GLY A 54 -12.23 28.39 -33.69
N ALA A 55 -11.08 29.06 -33.70
CA ALA A 55 -10.72 30.03 -32.68
C ALA A 55 -11.68 31.25 -32.68
N HIS A 56 -12.07 31.72 -33.86
CA HIS A 56 -13.04 32.81 -34.01
C HIS A 56 -14.45 32.39 -33.54
N HIS A 57 -14.88 31.20 -33.92
CA HIS A 57 -16.16 30.65 -33.49
C HIS A 57 -16.23 30.51 -31.96
N LEU A 58 -15.18 29.98 -31.33
CA LEU A 58 -15.08 29.87 -29.88
C LEU A 58 -15.04 31.24 -29.19
N ALA A 59 -14.30 32.20 -29.76
CA ALA A 59 -14.22 33.54 -29.22
C ALA A 59 -15.52 34.34 -29.36
N GLY A 60 -16.33 34.02 -30.40
CA GLY A 60 -17.63 34.66 -30.67
C GLY A 60 -18.82 33.99 -29.98
N GLN A 61 -18.62 32.88 -29.26
CA GLN A 61 -19.70 32.26 -28.49
C GLN A 61 -20.03 33.15 -27.29
N GLU A 62 -21.16 33.85 -27.37
CA GLU A 62 -21.78 34.46 -26.18
C GLU A 62 -22.32 33.36 -25.29
N LEU A 63 -21.84 33.29 -24.05
CA LEU A 63 -22.44 32.44 -23.04
C LEU A 63 -23.87 32.93 -22.78
N GLY A 64 -24.86 32.10 -23.08
CA GLY A 64 -26.24 32.42 -22.75
C GLY A 64 -26.41 32.72 -21.25
N PRO A 65 -27.39 33.56 -20.85
CA PRO A 65 -27.59 33.88 -19.43
C PRO A 65 -27.84 32.65 -18.55
N GLU A 66 -28.28 31.54 -19.11
CA GLU A 66 -28.44 30.27 -18.42
C GLU A 66 -27.09 29.56 -18.13
N ALA A 67 -26.02 29.87 -18.89
CA ALA A 67 -24.70 29.35 -18.66
C ALA A 67 -23.96 30.08 -17.49
N LEU A 68 -24.54 31.14 -16.99
CA LEU A 68 -24.00 31.96 -15.88
C LEU A 68 -24.79 31.72 -14.59
N ALA A 69 -25.27 30.50 -14.34
CA ALA A 69 -25.72 30.15 -13.00
C ALA A 69 -24.60 30.52 -12.01
N PRO A 70 -24.90 31.24 -10.92
CA PRO A 70 -23.87 31.62 -9.97
C PRO A 70 -23.20 30.34 -9.47
N LEU A 71 -21.90 30.24 -9.74
CA LEU A 71 -21.09 29.15 -9.18
C LEU A 71 -21.15 29.29 -7.66
N GLU A 72 -21.37 28.18 -6.99
CA GLU A 72 -21.23 28.08 -5.55
C GLU A 72 -19.84 28.65 -5.17
N GLU A 73 -19.81 29.57 -4.20
CA GLU A 73 -18.53 30.13 -3.77
C GLU A 73 -17.60 29.01 -3.33
N ARG A 74 -16.42 28.96 -3.94
CA ARG A 74 -15.37 28.04 -3.49
C ARG A 74 -15.01 28.36 -2.03
N GLY A 75 -15.17 27.40 -1.14
CA GLY A 75 -14.82 27.55 0.28
C GLY A 75 -13.38 28.06 0.47
N ARG A 76 -13.11 28.76 1.57
CA ARG A 76 -11.75 29.18 1.94
C ARG A 76 -10.98 27.95 2.40
N PHE A 77 -10.09 27.48 1.56
CA PHE A 77 -9.17 26.39 1.86
C PHE A 77 -7.80 26.98 2.28
N GLY A 78 -6.91 26.16 2.82
CA GLY A 78 -5.57 26.61 3.24
C GLY A 78 -4.74 27.31 2.15
N PRO A 79 -3.55 27.81 2.49
CA PRO A 79 -2.67 28.52 1.55
C PRO A 79 -2.18 27.59 0.44
N ASP A 80 -1.88 28.17 -0.72
CA ASP A 80 -1.26 27.44 -1.81
C ASP A 80 0.16 26.99 -1.41
N CYS A 81 0.58 25.82 -1.92
CA CYS A 81 1.93 25.33 -1.72
C CYS A 81 2.95 26.23 -2.45
N PRO A 82 4.25 26.18 -2.08
CA PRO A 82 5.29 26.91 -2.79
C PRO A 82 5.30 26.59 -4.30
N PRO A 83 5.66 27.56 -5.17
CA PRO A 83 5.66 27.36 -6.62
C PRO A 83 6.50 26.18 -7.09
N ALA A 84 7.64 25.92 -6.44
CA ALA A 84 8.49 24.77 -6.74
C ALA A 84 7.75 23.44 -6.48
N ALA A 85 7.02 23.33 -5.36
CA ALA A 85 6.21 22.15 -5.04
C ALA A 85 5.07 21.95 -6.06
N ALA A 86 4.40 23.03 -6.47
CA ALA A 86 3.36 22.98 -7.49
C ALA A 86 3.89 22.49 -8.85
N THR A 87 5.03 23.03 -9.30
CA THR A 87 5.68 22.61 -10.54
C THR A 87 6.07 21.13 -10.49
N ARG A 88 6.58 20.66 -9.34
CA ARG A 88 6.92 19.24 -9.16
C ARG A 88 5.70 18.35 -9.20
N LEU A 89 4.60 18.74 -8.56
CA LEU A 89 3.36 17.94 -8.66
C LEU A 89 2.91 17.80 -10.11
N TYR A 90 2.95 18.88 -10.88
CA TYR A 90 2.60 18.82 -12.30
C TYR A 90 3.49 17.85 -13.07
N ALA A 91 4.80 17.87 -12.86
CA ALA A 91 5.72 16.92 -13.46
C ALA A 91 5.37 15.48 -13.08
N LEU A 92 5.15 15.20 -11.79
CA LEU A 92 4.76 13.86 -11.31
C LEU A 92 3.45 13.35 -11.91
N LEU A 93 2.46 14.22 -12.11
CA LEU A 93 1.19 13.87 -12.74
C LEU A 93 1.35 13.56 -14.24
N THR A 94 2.37 14.10 -14.90
CA THR A 94 2.62 13.90 -16.34
C THR A 94 3.59 12.75 -16.64
N GLU A 95 4.41 12.30 -15.69
CA GLU A 95 5.41 11.24 -15.86
C GLU A 95 4.85 9.80 -15.94
N GLY A 96 3.58 9.58 -15.56
CA GLY A 96 2.91 8.29 -15.72
C GLY A 96 3.17 7.28 -14.56
N HIS A 97 3.07 5.98 -14.87
CA HIS A 97 2.87 4.88 -13.90
C HIS A 97 3.95 4.70 -12.79
N GLY A 98 5.14 5.27 -12.92
CA GLY A 98 6.21 5.20 -11.90
C GLY A 98 6.08 6.23 -10.77
N ALA A 99 5.23 7.24 -10.93
CA ALA A 99 5.17 8.39 -10.05
C ALA A 99 4.17 8.27 -8.88
N ARG A 100 3.31 7.24 -8.84
CA ARG A 100 2.20 7.15 -7.88
C ARG A 100 2.64 7.31 -6.42
N ASN A 101 3.67 6.58 -5.97
CA ASN A 101 4.19 6.71 -4.61
C ASN A 101 4.77 8.10 -4.33
N ARG A 102 5.29 8.78 -5.38
CA ARG A 102 5.82 10.15 -5.27
C ARG A 102 4.70 11.19 -5.19
N VAL A 103 3.59 10.96 -5.90
CA VAL A 103 2.36 11.76 -5.78
C VAL A 103 1.78 11.63 -4.37
N GLU A 104 1.75 10.42 -3.82
CA GLU A 104 1.31 10.19 -2.43
C GLU A 104 2.18 10.95 -1.42
N GLU A 105 3.50 10.78 -1.50
CA GLU A 105 4.47 11.49 -0.64
C GLU A 105 4.35 13.01 -0.75
N TRP A 106 4.08 13.52 -1.96
CA TRP A 106 3.83 14.94 -2.17
C TRP A 106 2.59 15.43 -1.41
N PHE A 107 1.47 14.67 -1.49
CA PHE A 107 0.23 15.02 -0.79
C PHE A 107 0.35 14.87 0.73
N GLU A 108 1.08 13.89 1.23
CA GLU A 108 1.41 13.78 2.65
C GLU A 108 2.18 15.01 3.15
N ARG A 109 3.13 15.51 2.37
CA ARG A 109 3.86 16.74 2.71
C ARG A 109 2.96 17.97 2.67
N ALA A 110 2.11 18.10 1.67
CA ALA A 110 1.13 19.18 1.58
C ALA A 110 0.20 19.18 2.80
N ALA A 111 -0.32 18.02 3.18
CA ALA A 111 -1.14 17.86 4.38
C ALA A 111 -0.37 18.24 5.65
N ALA A 112 0.87 17.77 5.80
CA ALA A 112 1.71 18.08 6.98
C ALA A 112 2.08 19.57 7.11
N THR A 113 2.13 20.30 6.00
CA THR A 113 2.41 21.75 5.98
C THR A 113 1.14 22.61 5.95
N GLY A 114 -0.05 21.98 5.88
CA GLY A 114 -1.33 22.68 5.78
C GLY A 114 -1.49 23.46 4.47
N THR A 115 -0.75 23.10 3.43
CA THR A 115 -0.79 23.72 2.11
C THR A 115 -1.52 22.84 1.10
N ARG A 116 -1.87 23.43 -0.05
CA ARG A 116 -2.60 22.74 -1.12
C ARG A 116 -2.06 23.10 -2.50
N PRO A 117 -2.39 22.32 -3.54
CA PRO A 117 -2.10 22.70 -4.91
C PRO A 117 -2.82 24.00 -5.31
N PRO A 118 -2.17 24.89 -6.06
CA PRO A 118 -2.81 26.09 -6.60
C PRO A 118 -3.90 25.73 -7.63
N ALA A 119 -4.83 26.65 -7.86
CA ALA A 119 -6.01 26.45 -8.68
C ALA A 119 -5.73 25.94 -10.11
N TRP A 120 -4.61 26.35 -10.71
CA TRP A 120 -4.24 25.92 -12.07
C TRP A 120 -3.94 24.42 -12.19
N LEU A 121 -3.65 23.72 -11.09
CA LEU A 121 -3.43 22.27 -11.07
C LEU A 121 -4.74 21.47 -10.93
N LEU A 122 -5.85 22.08 -10.54
CA LEU A 122 -7.10 21.36 -10.27
C LEU A 122 -7.62 20.62 -11.49
N GLN A 123 -7.45 21.16 -12.70
CA GLN A 123 -7.85 20.47 -13.92
C GLN A 123 -7.05 19.19 -14.14
N ALA A 124 -5.73 19.23 -13.97
CA ALA A 124 -4.87 18.05 -14.11
C ALA A 124 -5.20 16.98 -13.06
N LEU A 125 -5.49 17.40 -11.83
CA LEU A 125 -5.91 16.51 -10.74
C LEU A 125 -7.30 15.91 -11.00
N MET A 126 -8.23 16.69 -11.55
CA MET A 126 -9.57 16.22 -11.91
C MET A 126 -9.52 15.11 -12.96
N LEU A 127 -8.68 15.25 -13.98
CA LEU A 127 -8.48 14.22 -15.01
C LEU A 127 -7.95 12.89 -14.43
N GLN A 128 -7.27 12.93 -13.30
CA GLN A 128 -6.71 11.75 -12.62
C GLN A 128 -7.48 11.37 -11.34
N ARG A 129 -8.63 11.96 -11.07
CA ARG A 129 -9.39 11.81 -9.83
C ARG A 129 -9.53 10.36 -9.36
N GLY A 130 -9.85 9.43 -10.26
CA GLY A 130 -10.04 8.01 -9.96
C GLY A 130 -8.75 7.24 -9.62
N THR A 131 -7.57 7.83 -9.84
CA THR A 131 -6.25 7.21 -9.60
C THR A 131 -5.43 7.93 -8.54
N LEU A 132 -5.91 9.05 -8.01
CA LEU A 132 -5.24 9.79 -6.95
C LEU A 132 -5.10 8.94 -5.69
N PRO A 133 -3.98 9.07 -4.95
CA PRO A 133 -3.80 8.38 -3.68
C PRO A 133 -4.75 8.91 -2.59
N ALA A 134 -4.95 8.12 -1.53
CA ALA A 134 -5.84 8.50 -0.42
C ALA A 134 -5.43 9.83 0.25
N ALA A 135 -4.14 10.11 0.36
CA ALA A 135 -3.63 11.38 0.90
C ALA A 135 -4.13 12.62 0.12
N ALA A 136 -4.38 12.48 -1.19
CA ALA A 136 -4.91 13.56 -2.00
C ALA A 136 -6.34 13.95 -1.59
N GLN A 137 -7.17 13.00 -1.16
CA GLN A 137 -8.54 13.28 -0.75
C GLN A 137 -8.61 14.26 0.43
N ALA A 138 -7.69 14.15 1.39
CA ALA A 138 -7.63 15.06 2.54
C ALA A 138 -7.21 16.50 2.14
N VAL A 139 -6.42 16.65 1.07
CA VAL A 139 -5.84 17.93 0.65
C VAL A 139 -6.69 18.66 -0.40
N VAL A 140 -7.19 17.92 -1.41
CA VAL A 140 -7.89 18.51 -2.57
C VAL A 140 -9.28 17.94 -2.82
N GLY A 141 -9.75 16.97 -2.02
CA GLY A 141 -11.04 16.32 -2.26
C GLY A 141 -12.19 17.30 -2.39
N ALA A 142 -12.31 18.25 -1.46
CA ALA A 142 -13.34 19.28 -1.49
C ALA A 142 -13.23 20.24 -2.69
N ASP A 143 -12.01 20.55 -3.15
CA ASP A 143 -11.77 21.36 -4.34
C ASP A 143 -12.22 20.62 -5.61
N LEU A 144 -11.91 19.32 -5.70
CA LEU A 144 -12.30 18.49 -6.84
C LEU A 144 -13.82 18.24 -6.87
N ASP A 145 -14.46 18.10 -5.71
CA ASP A 145 -15.91 17.98 -5.61
C ASP A 145 -16.61 19.27 -6.02
N TRP A 146 -16.08 20.42 -5.60
CA TRP A 146 -16.56 21.72 -6.05
C TRP A 146 -16.39 21.89 -7.58
N LEU A 147 -15.22 21.54 -8.13
CA LEU A 147 -14.95 21.65 -9.57
C LEU A 147 -15.89 20.74 -10.38
N ALA A 148 -16.11 19.51 -9.92
CA ALA A 148 -17.04 18.58 -10.57
C ALA A 148 -18.46 19.16 -10.67
N ARG A 149 -18.97 19.73 -9.56
CA ARG A 149 -20.28 20.41 -9.55
C ARG A 149 -20.29 21.62 -10.47
N ALA A 150 -19.22 22.40 -10.47
CA ALA A 150 -19.08 23.59 -11.33
C ALA A 150 -19.06 23.23 -12.82
N CYS A 151 -18.56 22.06 -13.19
CA CYS A 151 -18.54 21.55 -14.56
C CYS A 151 -19.86 20.84 -14.96
N GLY A 152 -20.86 20.84 -14.08
CA GLY A 152 -22.15 20.18 -14.36
C GLY A 152 -22.07 18.65 -14.32
N GLU A 153 -20.94 18.11 -13.86
CA GLU A 153 -20.89 16.72 -13.47
C GLU A 153 -21.78 16.61 -12.23
N SER A 154 -22.89 15.87 -12.37
CA SER A 154 -23.58 15.42 -11.18
C SER A 154 -22.52 14.80 -10.28
N PRO A 155 -22.38 15.19 -9.00
CA PRO A 155 -21.40 14.54 -8.16
C PRO A 155 -21.63 13.05 -8.37
N ALA A 156 -20.66 12.37 -8.98
CA ALA A 156 -20.61 10.93 -8.83
C ALA A 156 -20.72 10.76 -7.33
N GLU A 157 -21.79 10.14 -6.87
CA GLU A 157 -22.23 10.10 -5.48
C GLU A 157 -21.12 9.61 -4.53
N THR A 158 -20.05 10.42 -4.39
CA THR A 158 -19.22 10.53 -3.20
C THR A 158 -19.86 11.53 -2.23
N GLY A 159 -21.14 11.85 -2.49
CA GLY A 159 -22.04 12.33 -1.49
C GLY A 159 -21.99 11.32 -0.38
N THR A 160 -22.02 11.73 0.84
CA THR A 160 -22.45 10.93 1.96
C THR A 160 -23.50 9.96 1.44
N VAL A 161 -23.03 8.75 1.02
CA VAL A 161 -23.92 7.65 0.69
C VAL A 161 -24.73 7.52 1.95
N ASP A 162 -25.97 7.91 1.89
CA ASP A 162 -26.84 7.75 3.04
C ASP A 162 -26.68 6.27 3.41
N ALA A 163 -26.31 6.01 4.64
CA ALA A 163 -25.98 4.65 5.07
C ALA A 163 -27.14 3.67 4.85
N SER A 164 -28.28 4.17 4.45
CA SER A 164 -29.46 3.40 4.02
C SER A 164 -29.33 2.83 2.59
N ASP A 165 -28.43 3.31 1.74
CA ASP A 165 -28.43 3.02 0.29
C ASP A 165 -27.44 1.93 -0.16
N TRP A 166 -26.85 1.17 0.77
CA TRP A 166 -26.02 0.00 0.43
C TRP A 166 -26.81 -1.15 -0.24
N THR A 167 -28.14 -1.01 -0.36
CA THR A 167 -29.01 -2.02 -0.94
C THR A 167 -29.11 -1.93 -2.46
N GLU A 168 -28.69 -0.82 -3.09
CA GLU A 168 -28.78 -0.57 -4.52
C GLU A 168 -27.40 -0.44 -5.17
N GLY A 169 -27.32 -0.70 -6.48
CA GLY A 169 -26.09 -0.58 -7.27
C GLY A 169 -25.35 -1.90 -7.53
N THR A 170 -24.16 -1.79 -8.07
CA THR A 170 -23.26 -2.93 -8.34
C THR A 170 -22.71 -3.54 -7.05
N VAL A 171 -22.16 -4.76 -7.11
CA VAL A 171 -21.52 -5.42 -5.95
C VAL A 171 -20.42 -4.56 -5.35
N ALA A 172 -19.63 -3.89 -6.19
CA ALA A 172 -18.53 -3.03 -5.73
C ALA A 172 -19.03 -1.79 -4.99
N GLU A 173 -20.07 -1.12 -5.53
CA GLU A 173 -20.70 0.06 -4.93
C GLU A 173 -21.37 -0.30 -3.60
N ARG A 174 -22.17 -1.35 -3.59
CA ARG A 174 -22.86 -1.85 -2.39
C ARG A 174 -21.85 -2.25 -1.29
N ARG A 175 -20.74 -2.90 -1.65
CA ARG A 175 -19.65 -3.20 -0.71
C ARG A 175 -19.04 -1.92 -0.14
N ALA A 176 -18.72 -0.94 -0.99
CA ALA A 176 -18.13 0.32 -0.55
C ALA A 176 -19.06 1.08 0.40
N ALA A 177 -20.34 1.20 0.04
CA ALA A 177 -21.38 1.82 0.85
C ALA A 177 -21.56 1.12 2.19
N PHE A 178 -21.62 -0.22 2.20
CA PHE A 178 -21.73 -1.00 3.42
C PHE A 178 -20.47 -0.91 4.30
N THR A 179 -19.27 -0.86 3.69
CA THR A 179 -18.02 -0.65 4.44
C THR A 179 -18.01 0.72 5.13
N ALA A 180 -18.47 1.78 4.44
CA ALA A 180 -18.62 3.11 5.02
C ALA A 180 -19.66 3.13 6.15
N PHE A 181 -20.79 2.42 5.97
CA PHE A 181 -21.79 2.24 7.02
C PHE A 181 -21.20 1.54 8.25
N ARG A 182 -20.48 0.44 8.04
CA ARG A 182 -19.79 -0.28 9.14
C ARG A 182 -18.79 0.60 9.88
N ALA A 183 -18.00 1.41 9.17
CA ALA A 183 -17.01 2.31 9.80
C ALA A 183 -17.67 3.38 10.69
N ARG A 184 -18.90 3.81 10.36
CA ARG A 184 -19.65 4.82 11.11
C ARG A 184 -20.45 4.21 12.26
N ASP A 185 -21.20 3.13 12.01
CA ASP A 185 -22.05 2.47 12.98
C ASP A 185 -22.06 0.94 12.74
N PRO A 186 -21.12 0.22 13.37
CA PRO A 186 -20.99 -1.23 13.20
C PRO A 186 -22.23 -2.02 13.61
N GLU A 187 -22.93 -1.57 14.67
CA GLU A 187 -24.07 -2.28 15.22
C GLU A 187 -25.30 -2.13 14.31
N ALA A 188 -25.63 -0.91 13.92
CA ALA A 188 -26.72 -0.64 12.99
C ALA A 188 -26.50 -1.32 11.63
N ALA A 189 -25.27 -1.32 11.11
CA ALA A 189 -24.92 -1.98 9.86
C ALA A 189 -25.15 -3.50 9.95
N ARG A 190 -24.75 -4.16 11.06
CA ARG A 190 -25.02 -5.58 11.27
C ARG A 190 -26.53 -5.86 11.34
N ALA A 191 -27.25 -5.08 12.13
CA ALA A 191 -28.71 -5.23 12.28
C ALA A 191 -29.44 -5.07 10.94
N ALA A 192 -28.96 -4.19 10.04
CA ALA A 192 -29.50 -4.02 8.70
C ALA A 192 -29.15 -5.18 7.76
N LEU A 193 -27.96 -5.80 7.93
CA LEU A 193 -27.48 -6.89 7.08
C LEU A 193 -28.20 -8.22 7.36
N GLU A 194 -28.35 -8.61 8.62
CA GLU A 194 -28.81 -9.94 9.02
C GLU A 194 -30.14 -10.37 8.36
N PRO A 195 -31.20 -9.55 8.28
CA PRO A 195 -32.50 -9.97 7.73
C PRO A 195 -32.49 -10.15 6.21
N VAL A 196 -31.55 -9.52 5.49
CA VAL A 196 -31.50 -9.54 4.02
C VAL A 196 -30.41 -10.46 3.48
N PHE A 197 -29.40 -10.78 4.28
CA PHE A 197 -28.19 -11.49 3.86
C PHE A 197 -28.44 -12.73 3.02
N ARG A 198 -29.31 -13.64 3.49
CA ARG A 198 -29.59 -14.91 2.80
C ARG A 198 -30.29 -14.76 1.46
N LYS A 199 -30.89 -13.61 1.18
CA LYS A 199 -31.58 -13.29 -0.08
C LYS A 199 -30.61 -12.81 -1.16
N GLU A 200 -29.43 -12.35 -0.75
CA GLU A 200 -28.44 -11.79 -1.65
C GLU A 200 -27.72 -12.88 -2.46
N LYS A 201 -27.15 -12.48 -3.61
CA LYS A 201 -26.31 -13.33 -4.44
C LYS A 201 -25.00 -13.68 -3.72
N ALA A 202 -24.40 -14.82 -4.04
CA ALA A 202 -23.21 -15.31 -3.38
C ALA A 202 -22.04 -14.30 -3.35
N ASP A 203 -21.76 -13.66 -4.49
CA ASP A 203 -20.66 -12.70 -4.63
C ASP A 203 -20.87 -11.48 -3.72
N LEU A 204 -22.12 -11.00 -3.60
CA LEU A 204 -22.42 -9.89 -2.71
C LEU A 204 -22.38 -10.32 -1.25
N ARG A 205 -22.87 -11.51 -0.90
CA ARG A 205 -22.76 -12.04 0.47
C ARG A 205 -21.29 -12.12 0.91
N GLU A 206 -20.41 -12.65 0.05
CA GLU A 206 -18.97 -12.67 0.30
C GLU A 206 -18.41 -11.26 0.52
N ALA A 207 -18.75 -10.31 -0.37
CA ALA A 207 -18.29 -8.93 -0.28
C ALA A 207 -18.74 -8.23 1.02
N LEU A 208 -19.99 -8.49 1.46
CA LEU A 208 -20.55 -7.93 2.69
C LEU A 208 -19.93 -8.55 3.95
N VAL A 209 -19.64 -9.87 3.95
CA VAL A 209 -18.89 -10.49 5.05
C VAL A 209 -17.48 -9.91 5.15
N HIS A 210 -16.78 -9.71 4.04
CA HIS A 210 -15.49 -9.02 4.05
C HIS A 210 -15.56 -7.61 4.62
N ALA A 211 -16.65 -6.88 4.34
CA ALA A 211 -16.83 -5.52 4.84
C ALA A 211 -17.03 -5.46 6.37
N LEU A 212 -17.40 -6.58 7.03
CA LEU A 212 -17.48 -6.66 8.49
C LEU A 212 -16.12 -6.47 9.19
N ALA A 213 -15.00 -6.56 8.46
CA ALA A 213 -13.68 -6.21 9.00
C ALA A 213 -13.64 -4.77 9.54
N ALA A 214 -14.40 -3.84 8.93
CA ALA A 214 -14.56 -2.49 9.46
C ALA A 214 -15.40 -2.53 10.75
N GLY A 215 -14.81 -2.14 11.88
CA GLY A 215 -15.47 -2.15 13.18
C GLY A 215 -15.82 -3.57 13.68
N LEU A 216 -15.01 -4.58 13.34
CA LEU A 216 -15.20 -5.96 13.80
C LEU A 216 -15.20 -6.04 15.32
N SER A 217 -16.21 -6.73 15.88
CA SER A 217 -16.40 -6.87 17.33
C SER A 217 -16.97 -8.23 17.72
N ALA A 218 -16.93 -8.55 19.01
CA ALA A 218 -17.52 -9.79 19.53
C ALA A 218 -19.02 -9.94 19.22
N ALA A 219 -19.73 -8.83 18.97
CA ALA A 219 -21.14 -8.86 18.59
C ALA A 219 -21.37 -9.43 17.18
N ASP A 220 -20.34 -9.48 16.34
CA ASP A 220 -20.41 -10.07 14.99
C ASP A 220 -20.23 -11.61 15.00
N GLU A 221 -19.76 -12.18 16.12
CA GLU A 221 -19.48 -13.62 16.24
C GLU A 221 -20.66 -14.52 15.83
N PRO A 222 -21.90 -14.31 16.35
CA PRO A 222 -23.01 -15.20 15.99
C PRO A 222 -23.31 -15.23 14.50
N PHE A 223 -23.21 -14.09 13.84
CA PHE A 223 -23.43 -13.98 12.41
C PHE A 223 -22.28 -14.66 11.63
N LEU A 224 -21.03 -14.42 11.99
CA LEU A 224 -19.87 -15.05 11.35
C LEU A 224 -19.83 -16.57 11.56
N GLU A 225 -20.22 -17.05 12.73
CA GLU A 225 -20.36 -18.50 12.98
C GLU A 225 -21.42 -19.14 12.07
N ALA A 226 -22.54 -18.44 11.83
CA ALA A 226 -23.57 -18.92 10.89
C ALA A 226 -23.08 -18.91 9.43
N CYS A 227 -22.17 -18.01 9.08
CA CYS A 227 -21.55 -17.94 7.75
C CYS A 227 -20.58 -19.11 7.47
N LEU A 228 -20.04 -19.78 8.48
CA LEU A 228 -19.24 -21.00 8.30
C LEU A 228 -20.02 -22.15 7.65
N ASP A 229 -21.34 -22.13 7.73
CA ASP A 229 -22.25 -23.12 7.16
C ASP A 229 -22.95 -22.62 5.88
N ASP A 230 -22.49 -21.48 5.30
CA ASP A 230 -23.06 -20.96 4.06
C ASP A 230 -22.75 -21.91 2.88
N ARG A 231 -23.72 -22.02 1.96
CA ARG A 231 -23.58 -22.84 0.74
C ARG A 231 -22.46 -22.34 -0.20
N ALA A 232 -22.16 -21.04 -0.17
CA ALA A 232 -21.13 -20.41 -1.01
C ALA A 232 -19.77 -20.50 -0.33
N ASN A 233 -18.78 -21.05 -1.03
CA ASN A 233 -17.43 -21.20 -0.50
C ASN A 233 -16.77 -19.86 -0.14
N GLY A 234 -16.93 -18.81 -0.97
CA GLY A 234 -16.38 -17.47 -0.70
C GLY A 234 -16.89 -16.88 0.61
N VAL A 235 -18.18 -17.09 0.94
CA VAL A 235 -18.76 -16.63 2.21
C VAL A 235 -18.13 -17.36 3.40
N ARG A 236 -17.97 -18.70 3.31
CA ARG A 236 -17.28 -19.49 4.36
C ARG A 236 -15.84 -19.01 4.56
N LEU A 237 -15.09 -18.83 3.48
CA LEU A 237 -13.71 -18.34 3.52
C LEU A 237 -13.60 -16.94 4.14
N ALA A 238 -14.54 -16.04 3.84
CA ALA A 238 -14.58 -14.71 4.43
C ALA A 238 -14.80 -14.78 5.95
N ALA A 239 -15.74 -15.61 6.42
CA ALA A 239 -15.97 -15.82 7.85
C ALA A 239 -14.76 -16.47 8.55
N GLN A 240 -14.13 -17.48 7.92
CA GLN A 240 -12.92 -18.15 8.42
C GLN A 240 -11.71 -17.20 8.54
N ARG A 241 -11.70 -16.08 7.82
CA ARG A 241 -10.69 -15.04 7.95
C ARG A 241 -10.96 -14.10 9.12
N LEU A 242 -12.22 -13.77 9.39
CA LEU A 242 -12.58 -12.79 10.42
C LEU A 242 -12.66 -13.39 11.82
N LEU A 243 -13.15 -14.63 11.95
CA LEU A 243 -13.32 -15.26 13.26
C LEU A 243 -12.04 -15.37 14.10
N PRO A 244 -10.85 -15.66 13.53
CA PRO A 244 -9.60 -15.66 14.30
C PRO A 244 -9.23 -14.28 14.89
N GLU A 245 -9.75 -13.19 14.33
CA GLU A 245 -9.52 -11.82 14.81
C GLU A 245 -10.39 -11.45 16.02
N LEU A 246 -11.31 -12.33 16.45
CA LEU A 246 -12.20 -12.11 17.58
C LEU A 246 -11.66 -12.83 18.83
N PRO A 247 -10.92 -12.13 19.73
CA PRO A 247 -10.45 -12.74 20.96
C PRO A 247 -11.63 -13.09 21.88
N GLY A 248 -11.53 -14.26 22.54
CA GLY A 248 -12.58 -14.75 23.45
C GLY A 248 -13.85 -15.29 22.79
N SER A 249 -13.87 -15.39 21.45
CA SER A 249 -14.97 -16.02 20.71
C SER A 249 -15.01 -17.55 20.94
N ARG A 250 -16.16 -18.18 20.68
CA ARG A 250 -16.29 -19.65 20.67
C ARG A 250 -15.35 -20.28 19.66
N TYR A 251 -15.10 -19.59 18.55
CA TYR A 251 -14.10 -20.02 17.56
C TYR A 251 -12.69 -20.04 18.20
N ALA A 252 -12.29 -18.94 18.86
CA ALA A 252 -10.99 -18.85 19.51
C ALA A 252 -10.81 -19.95 20.58
N GLU A 253 -11.84 -20.21 21.39
CA GLU A 253 -11.80 -21.28 22.41
C GLU A 253 -11.70 -22.69 21.79
N ARG A 254 -12.39 -22.94 20.65
CA ARG A 254 -12.24 -24.20 19.93
C ARG A 254 -10.80 -24.37 19.40
N MET A 255 -10.22 -23.29 18.85
CA MET A 255 -8.83 -23.32 18.38
C MET A 255 -7.83 -23.50 19.52
N ALA A 256 -8.07 -22.85 20.67
CA ALA A 256 -7.26 -23.04 21.89
C ALA A 256 -7.29 -24.49 22.38
N ALA A 257 -8.47 -25.11 22.43
CA ALA A 257 -8.61 -26.50 22.84
C ALA A 257 -7.86 -27.46 21.88
N ARG A 258 -8.00 -27.25 20.56
CA ARG A 258 -7.28 -28.04 19.55
C ARG A 258 -5.76 -27.84 19.63
N ALA A 259 -5.30 -26.60 19.86
CA ALA A 259 -3.89 -26.29 20.01
C ALA A 259 -3.29 -26.97 21.25
N ARG A 260 -3.97 -26.93 22.40
CA ARG A 260 -3.54 -27.65 23.62
C ARG A 260 -3.55 -29.17 23.45
N ALA A 261 -4.46 -29.72 22.66
CA ALA A 261 -4.47 -31.15 22.33
C ALA A 261 -3.32 -31.53 21.40
N ALA A 262 -2.91 -30.63 20.51
CA ALA A 262 -1.85 -30.88 19.54
C ALA A 262 -0.44 -30.57 20.08
N LEU A 263 -0.30 -29.67 21.04
CA LEU A 263 0.98 -29.18 21.53
C LEU A 263 0.98 -29.03 23.05
N ALA A 264 1.90 -29.72 23.72
CA ALA A 264 2.05 -29.68 25.18
C ALA A 264 3.53 -29.70 25.59
N VAL A 265 3.84 -29.20 26.79
CA VAL A 265 5.18 -29.28 27.40
C VAL A 265 5.15 -30.25 28.56
N GLU A 266 5.90 -31.35 28.44
CA GLU A 266 6.17 -32.24 29.55
C GLU A 266 7.40 -31.75 30.34
N SER A 267 7.22 -31.67 31.68
CA SER A 267 8.29 -31.24 32.58
C SER A 267 8.68 -32.39 33.52
N LYS A 268 9.96 -32.82 33.45
CA LYS A 268 10.51 -33.87 34.32
C LYS A 268 11.55 -33.27 35.26
N ARG A 269 11.31 -33.44 36.57
CA ARG A 269 12.26 -33.01 37.61
C ARG A 269 13.38 -34.06 37.71
N ARG A 270 14.65 -33.59 37.61
CA ARG A 270 15.82 -34.45 37.80
C ARG A 270 16.20 -34.57 39.27
N LEU A 271 16.68 -35.74 39.69
CA LEU A 271 17.13 -36.01 41.07
C LEU A 271 18.35 -35.14 41.50
N LEU A 272 19.16 -34.71 40.59
CA LEU A 272 20.38 -33.89 40.82
C LEU A 272 20.26 -32.50 40.23
N GLY A 273 19.10 -31.86 40.40
CA GLY A 273 18.88 -30.46 40.09
C GLY A 273 18.35 -30.18 38.69
N GLY A 274 17.41 -29.25 38.62
CA GLY A 274 16.82 -28.72 37.40
C GLY A 274 15.61 -29.50 36.90
N THR A 275 14.82 -28.81 36.07
CA THR A 275 13.67 -29.38 35.34
C THR A 275 14.04 -29.46 33.86
N THR A 276 13.80 -30.61 33.26
CA THR A 276 13.91 -30.78 31.80
C THR A 276 12.52 -30.65 31.19
N HIS A 277 12.41 -29.80 30.16
CA HIS A 277 11.18 -29.62 29.41
C HIS A 277 11.32 -30.29 28.05
N THR A 278 10.25 -30.93 27.60
CA THR A 278 10.18 -31.62 26.29
C THR A 278 8.88 -31.23 25.61
N LEU A 279 8.94 -30.87 24.34
CA LEU A 279 7.75 -30.63 23.53
C LEU A 279 7.14 -31.95 23.14
N VAL A 280 5.84 -32.12 23.41
CA VAL A 280 5.03 -33.24 22.96
C VAL A 280 4.12 -32.73 21.85
N VAL A 281 4.22 -33.36 20.68
CA VAL A 281 3.42 -32.98 19.51
C VAL A 281 2.53 -34.19 19.16
N THR A 282 1.22 -33.92 19.19
CA THR A 282 0.19 -34.89 18.72
C THR A 282 -0.38 -34.34 17.42
N LEU A 283 -0.03 -35.00 16.31
CA LEU A 283 -0.48 -34.55 15.01
C LEU A 283 -2.00 -34.71 14.85
N PRO A 284 -2.72 -33.65 14.45
CA PRO A 284 -4.17 -33.71 14.23
C PRO A 284 -4.51 -34.59 13.02
N GLU A 285 -5.73 -35.10 13.02
CA GLU A 285 -6.33 -35.82 11.89
C GLU A 285 -7.38 -34.96 11.20
N GLU A 286 -7.56 -35.17 9.91
CA GLU A 286 -8.59 -34.45 9.15
C GLU A 286 -9.98 -34.76 9.71
N SER A 287 -10.82 -33.76 9.82
CA SER A 287 -12.21 -33.89 10.23
C SER A 287 -13.10 -32.83 9.57
N PRO A 288 -14.39 -33.10 9.39
CA PRO A 288 -15.33 -32.11 8.86
C PRO A 288 -15.34 -30.84 9.68
N ASP A 289 -15.17 -30.90 10.99
CA ASP A 289 -15.14 -29.74 11.88
C ASP A 289 -13.90 -28.87 11.67
N LEU A 290 -12.76 -29.46 11.32
CA LEU A 290 -11.57 -28.71 10.95
C LEU A 290 -11.77 -27.95 9.64
N VAL A 291 -12.34 -28.63 8.63
CA VAL A 291 -12.64 -28.02 7.33
C VAL A 291 -13.65 -26.87 7.48
N ARG A 292 -14.71 -27.09 8.27
CA ARG A 292 -15.70 -26.06 8.60
C ARG A 292 -15.05 -24.81 9.20
N ASP A 293 -14.12 -24.98 10.11
CA ASP A 293 -13.41 -23.89 10.77
C ASP A 293 -12.23 -23.33 9.94
N GLY A 294 -12.07 -23.76 8.69
CA GLY A 294 -11.03 -23.29 7.77
C GLY A 294 -9.63 -23.82 8.09
N VAL A 295 -9.54 -24.89 8.86
CA VAL A 295 -8.30 -25.59 9.11
C VAL A 295 -8.11 -26.65 8.04
N GLU A 296 -7.44 -26.25 6.97
CA GLU A 296 -7.14 -27.11 5.83
C GLU A 296 -5.62 -27.25 5.66
N PRO A 297 -5.14 -28.41 5.19
CA PRO A 297 -3.75 -28.57 4.78
C PRO A 297 -3.49 -27.62 3.60
N ASN A 298 -2.47 -26.78 3.72
CA ASN A 298 -2.13 -25.84 2.67
C ASN A 298 -0.88 -26.27 1.88
N HIS A 299 -0.21 -25.35 1.19
CA HIS A 299 0.99 -25.58 0.37
C HIS A 299 2.14 -26.36 1.04
N TRP A 300 2.06 -26.65 2.32
CA TRP A 300 3.03 -27.45 3.08
C TRP A 300 3.18 -28.87 2.54
N GLU A 301 2.08 -29.49 2.12
CA GLU A 301 2.12 -30.80 1.48
C GLU A 301 3.04 -30.83 0.27
N ARG A 302 3.01 -29.74 -0.50
CA ARG A 302 3.86 -29.60 -1.70
C ARG A 302 5.35 -29.44 -1.39
N ARG A 303 5.69 -29.07 -0.15
CA ARG A 303 7.09 -28.91 0.32
C ARG A 303 7.60 -30.09 1.15
N GLY A 304 6.84 -31.18 1.25
CA GLY A 304 7.25 -32.41 1.96
C GLY A 304 6.90 -32.45 3.44
N GLY A 305 6.18 -31.45 3.99
CA GLY A 305 5.78 -31.42 5.41
C GLY A 305 4.67 -32.42 5.78
N GLY A 306 3.86 -32.86 4.82
CA GLY A 306 2.73 -33.76 5.00
C GLY A 306 1.46 -33.10 5.54
N THR A 307 0.30 -33.68 5.22
CA THR A 307 -1.04 -33.17 5.54
C THR A 307 -1.21 -32.84 7.03
N ARG A 308 -0.82 -33.77 7.92
CA ARG A 308 -1.01 -33.62 9.37
C ARG A 308 -0.15 -32.48 9.97
N ALA A 309 1.07 -32.27 9.45
CA ALA A 309 1.91 -31.14 9.84
C ALA A 309 1.31 -29.81 9.37
N GLY A 310 0.71 -29.79 8.17
CA GLY A 310 -0.05 -28.65 7.66
C GLY A 310 -1.25 -28.29 8.53
N LEU A 311 -2.01 -29.29 8.99
CA LEU A 311 -3.12 -29.10 9.94
C LEU A 311 -2.63 -28.56 11.29
N LEU A 312 -1.52 -29.09 11.82
CA LEU A 312 -0.90 -28.59 13.05
C LEU A 312 -0.59 -27.09 12.92
N ARG A 313 0.12 -26.70 11.87
CA ARG A 313 0.43 -25.31 11.58
C ARG A 313 -0.83 -24.43 11.49
N ALA A 314 -1.85 -24.92 10.78
CA ALA A 314 -3.09 -24.16 10.57
C ALA A 314 -3.89 -23.96 11.87
N ILE A 315 -3.90 -24.96 12.77
CA ILE A 315 -4.51 -24.86 14.11
C ILE A 315 -3.74 -23.82 14.95
N LEU A 316 -2.41 -23.95 15.03
CA LEU A 316 -1.57 -23.04 15.82
C LEU A 316 -1.69 -21.60 15.31
N ALA A 317 -1.73 -21.39 13.99
CA ALA A 317 -1.88 -20.07 13.38
C ALA A 317 -3.20 -19.37 13.76
N ARG A 318 -4.25 -20.12 14.05
CA ARG A 318 -5.58 -19.60 14.41
C ARG A 318 -5.83 -19.57 15.90
N ALA A 319 -5.03 -20.31 16.67
CA ALA A 319 -5.16 -20.35 18.13
C ALA A 319 -4.80 -18.99 18.77
N PRO A 320 -5.53 -18.58 19.81
CA PRO A 320 -5.12 -17.45 20.61
C PRO A 320 -3.90 -17.80 21.46
N LEU A 321 -2.99 -16.83 21.66
CA LEU A 321 -1.73 -17.07 22.39
C LEU A 321 -1.93 -17.49 23.86
N HIS A 322 -3.07 -17.14 24.48
CA HIS A 322 -3.39 -17.59 25.83
C HIS A 322 -3.53 -19.13 25.94
N ALA A 323 -3.69 -19.82 24.82
CA ALA A 323 -3.66 -21.30 24.81
C ALA A 323 -2.34 -21.87 25.35
N PHE A 324 -1.26 -21.08 25.32
CA PHE A 324 0.10 -21.44 25.70
C PHE A 324 0.60 -20.70 26.94
N ALA A 325 -0.31 -20.12 27.75
CA ALA A 325 0.04 -19.29 28.94
C ALA A 325 0.63 -20.08 30.11
N ASP A 326 0.61 -21.41 30.07
CA ASP A 326 1.19 -22.30 31.10
C ASP A 326 2.71 -22.25 31.18
N HIS A 327 3.36 -21.79 30.10
CA HIS A 327 4.79 -21.57 30.03
C HIS A 327 5.15 -20.24 29.35
N PRO A 328 6.35 -19.65 29.63
CA PRO A 328 6.76 -18.42 28.99
C PRO A 328 7.00 -18.64 27.48
N PRO A 329 6.73 -17.63 26.62
CA PRO A 329 6.90 -17.73 25.18
C PRO A 329 8.28 -18.24 24.75
N ARG A 330 9.32 -17.80 25.42
CA ARG A 330 10.71 -18.23 25.18
C ARG A 330 10.84 -19.74 25.23
N LEU A 331 10.23 -20.43 26.20
CA LEU A 331 10.33 -21.88 26.32
C LEU A 331 9.65 -22.60 25.16
N TRP A 332 8.46 -22.10 24.76
CA TRP A 332 7.73 -22.68 23.63
C TRP A 332 8.56 -22.61 22.33
N ILE A 333 9.15 -21.46 22.04
CA ILE A 333 9.96 -21.27 20.81
C ILE A 333 11.24 -22.11 20.87
N GLU A 334 11.94 -22.12 21.99
CA GLU A 334 13.15 -22.93 22.16
C GLU A 334 12.89 -24.41 21.95
N LEU A 335 11.82 -24.95 22.54
CA LEU A 335 11.44 -26.35 22.39
C LEU A 335 10.96 -26.66 20.97
N ALA A 336 10.23 -25.73 20.32
CA ALA A 336 9.82 -25.86 18.94
C ALA A 336 11.03 -26.03 18.02
N LEU A 337 12.05 -25.16 18.12
CA LEU A 337 13.26 -25.22 17.29
C LEU A 337 14.10 -26.47 17.50
N ARG A 338 13.99 -27.13 18.66
CA ARG A 338 14.68 -28.39 18.97
C ARG A 338 13.94 -29.62 18.47
N SER A 339 12.67 -29.47 18.11
CA SER A 339 11.81 -30.61 17.72
C SER A 339 11.96 -30.94 16.24
N GLU A 340 11.57 -32.15 15.86
CA GLU A 340 11.40 -32.54 14.46
C GLU A 340 10.27 -31.76 13.76
N TRP A 341 9.39 -31.09 14.53
CA TRP A 341 8.27 -30.26 14.09
C TRP A 341 8.59 -28.77 14.14
N ALA A 342 9.88 -28.39 14.14
CA ALA A 342 10.32 -27.00 14.27
C ALA A 342 9.58 -26.07 13.33
N ASP A 343 9.51 -26.43 12.06
CA ASP A 343 8.96 -25.62 11.01
C ASP A 343 7.43 -25.40 11.13
N PRO A 344 6.55 -26.41 11.21
CA PRO A 344 5.11 -26.19 11.37
C PRO A 344 4.74 -25.53 12.71
N VAL A 345 5.46 -25.83 13.79
CA VAL A 345 5.19 -25.23 15.10
C VAL A 345 5.62 -23.78 15.12
N PHE A 346 6.85 -23.48 14.66
CA PHE A 346 7.33 -22.09 14.61
C PHE A 346 6.42 -21.21 13.76
N HIS A 347 6.13 -21.59 12.52
CA HIS A 347 5.30 -20.75 11.64
C HIS A 347 3.83 -20.68 12.04
N GLY A 348 3.32 -21.70 12.74
CA GLY A 348 2.00 -21.64 13.36
C GLY A 348 1.95 -20.57 14.47
N LEU A 349 2.88 -20.63 15.42
CA LEU A 349 3.01 -19.65 16.50
C LEU A 349 3.36 -18.26 15.97
N PHE A 350 4.23 -18.18 14.94
CA PHE A 350 4.54 -16.92 14.25
C PHE A 350 3.28 -16.25 13.69
N SER A 351 2.43 -17.00 13.01
CA SER A 351 1.18 -16.47 12.45
C SER A 351 0.22 -15.99 13.53
N ALA A 352 0.12 -16.70 14.65
CA ALA A 352 -0.68 -16.27 15.80
C ALA A 352 -0.12 -14.98 16.43
N THR A 353 1.21 -14.91 16.59
CA THR A 353 1.90 -13.70 17.11
C THR A 353 1.73 -12.51 16.17
N LYS A 354 1.86 -12.72 14.85
CA LYS A 354 1.67 -11.66 13.83
C LYS A 354 0.26 -11.07 13.86
N ARG A 355 -0.75 -11.90 14.11
CA ARG A 355 -2.14 -11.44 14.23
C ARG A 355 -2.36 -10.57 15.47
N THR A 356 -1.76 -10.94 16.60
CA THR A 356 -1.99 -10.26 17.88
C THR A 356 -0.98 -9.16 18.18
N LEU A 357 0.19 -9.19 17.54
CA LEU A 357 1.35 -8.34 17.80
C LEU A 357 1.73 -8.31 19.29
N ASP A 358 1.57 -9.48 19.97
CA ASP A 358 1.94 -9.62 21.39
C ASP A 358 3.43 -9.36 21.58
N PRO A 359 3.83 -8.38 22.40
CA PRO A 359 5.21 -7.96 22.51
C PRO A 359 6.14 -9.01 23.15
N ASP A 360 5.63 -9.86 24.04
CA ASP A 360 6.45 -10.87 24.71
C ASP A 360 6.73 -12.04 23.76
N TRP A 361 5.73 -12.46 22.98
CA TRP A 361 5.90 -13.45 21.93
C TRP A 361 6.78 -12.95 20.78
N SER A 362 6.58 -11.71 20.34
CA SER A 362 7.37 -11.09 19.27
C SER A 362 8.85 -11.04 19.63
N ARG A 363 9.19 -10.56 20.84
CA ARG A 363 10.57 -10.51 21.32
C ARG A 363 11.15 -11.89 21.53
N ALA A 364 10.39 -12.83 22.12
CA ALA A 364 10.85 -14.19 22.32
C ALA A 364 11.20 -14.88 21.01
N MET A 365 10.38 -14.71 19.96
CA MET A 365 10.67 -15.24 18.64
C MET A 365 11.96 -14.65 18.07
N ALA A 366 12.12 -13.34 18.07
CA ALA A 366 13.31 -12.67 17.55
C ALA A 366 14.59 -13.05 18.32
N ASP A 367 14.52 -13.14 19.65
CA ASP A 367 15.67 -13.45 20.49
C ASP A 367 16.12 -14.90 20.34
N ILE A 368 15.17 -15.86 20.41
CA ILE A 368 15.52 -17.28 20.37
C ILE A 368 15.99 -17.70 18.98
N THR A 369 15.40 -17.18 17.92
CA THR A 369 15.88 -17.48 16.56
C THR A 369 17.26 -16.88 16.31
N ALA A 370 17.56 -15.69 16.85
CA ALA A 370 18.91 -15.09 16.83
C ALA A 370 19.91 -15.98 17.57
N GLU A 371 19.60 -16.37 18.82
CA GLU A 371 20.44 -17.24 19.63
C GLU A 371 20.66 -18.62 18.96
N ALA A 372 19.62 -19.17 18.34
CA ALA A 372 19.71 -20.43 17.60
C ALA A 372 20.64 -20.31 16.38
N TYR A 373 20.51 -19.21 15.61
CA TYR A 373 21.39 -18.96 14.48
C TYR A 373 22.84 -18.70 14.91
N GLU A 374 23.05 -18.11 16.08
CA GLU A 374 24.38 -17.91 16.68
C GLU A 374 24.95 -19.16 17.35
N GLY A 375 24.22 -20.29 17.36
CA GLY A 375 24.65 -21.57 17.95
C GLY A 375 24.57 -21.61 19.49
N LYS A 376 23.83 -20.68 20.12
CA LYS A 376 23.63 -20.60 21.57
C LYS A 376 22.53 -21.51 22.08
N VAL A 377 21.63 -22.00 21.20
CA VAL A 377 20.56 -22.94 21.55
C VAL A 377 21.05 -24.36 21.29
N THR A 378 21.26 -25.11 22.36
CA THR A 378 21.74 -26.52 22.27
C THR A 378 20.77 -27.39 21.48
N GLY A 379 21.28 -28.18 20.53
CA GLY A 379 20.47 -29.09 19.72
C GLY A 379 19.88 -28.47 18.44
N VAL A 380 20.01 -27.18 18.24
CA VAL A 380 19.61 -26.50 17.00
C VAL A 380 20.82 -26.26 16.11
N ARG A 381 20.73 -26.64 14.83
CA ARG A 381 21.79 -26.38 13.84
C ARG A 381 21.60 -25.01 13.19
N ARG A 382 22.69 -24.32 12.96
CA ARG A 382 22.70 -23.10 12.14
C ARG A 382 22.41 -23.47 10.68
N THR A 383 21.26 -23.09 10.18
CA THR A 383 20.81 -23.36 8.80
C THR A 383 20.23 -22.09 8.19
N ASN A 384 20.05 -22.08 6.87
CA ASN A 384 19.34 -21.01 6.18
C ASN A 384 17.87 -20.94 6.59
N GLU A 385 17.27 -22.04 7.01
CA GLU A 385 15.91 -22.08 7.55
C GLU A 385 15.81 -21.29 8.85
N VAL A 386 16.73 -21.49 9.79
CA VAL A 386 16.80 -20.72 11.04
C VAL A 386 17.09 -19.24 10.78
N LEU A 387 17.91 -18.92 9.77
CA LEU A 387 18.11 -17.54 9.33
C LEU A 387 16.82 -16.93 8.79
N GLY A 388 16.06 -17.67 7.99
CA GLY A 388 14.74 -17.26 7.49
C GLY A 388 13.74 -17.01 8.62
N MET A 389 13.66 -17.92 9.60
CA MET A 389 12.82 -17.79 10.79
C MET A 389 13.20 -16.54 11.61
N TRP A 390 14.50 -16.25 11.74
CA TRP A 390 14.96 -15.03 12.42
C TRP A 390 14.57 -13.77 11.64
N ALA A 391 14.74 -13.75 10.34
CA ALA A 391 14.34 -12.63 9.50
C ALA A 391 12.82 -12.34 9.61
N GLU A 392 11.99 -13.39 9.57
CA GLU A 392 10.55 -13.27 9.77
C GLU A 392 10.21 -12.79 11.19
N ALA A 393 10.89 -13.31 12.22
CA ALA A 393 10.64 -12.94 13.61
C ALA A 393 10.98 -11.47 13.91
N LEU A 394 11.99 -10.91 13.25
CA LEU A 394 12.30 -9.48 13.37
C LEU A 394 11.14 -8.61 12.87
N ASP A 395 10.39 -9.03 11.87
CA ASP A 395 9.25 -8.31 11.30
C ASP A 395 8.03 -8.20 12.25
N LEU A 396 8.06 -8.93 13.37
CA LEU A 396 7.06 -8.82 14.44
C LEU A 396 7.37 -7.70 15.44
N LEU A 397 8.54 -7.09 15.37
CA LEU A 397 8.97 -6.08 16.32
C LEU A 397 8.47 -4.69 15.90
N PRO A 398 8.23 -3.79 16.85
CA PRO A 398 8.02 -2.38 16.55
C PRO A 398 9.18 -1.80 15.73
N ASP A 399 8.88 -0.87 14.81
CA ASP A 399 9.84 -0.30 13.86
C ASP A 399 11.15 0.17 14.52
N ALA A 400 11.06 0.90 15.61
CA ALA A 400 12.23 1.40 16.34
C ALA A 400 13.09 0.26 16.93
N GLU A 401 12.46 -0.83 17.39
CA GLU A 401 13.18 -1.99 17.94
C GLU A 401 13.82 -2.81 16.80
N TRP A 402 13.12 -2.96 15.68
CA TRP A 402 13.64 -3.57 14.46
C TRP A 402 14.90 -2.83 13.98
N GLU A 403 14.83 -1.49 13.83
CA GLU A 403 15.95 -0.65 13.42
C GLU A 403 17.14 -0.76 14.38
N ALA A 404 16.89 -0.72 15.69
CA ALA A 404 17.94 -0.83 16.70
C ALA A 404 18.69 -2.17 16.60
N ARG A 405 17.96 -3.28 16.40
CA ARG A 405 18.53 -4.63 16.25
C ARG A 405 19.31 -4.76 14.94
N VAL A 406 18.76 -4.29 13.82
CA VAL A 406 19.47 -4.36 12.54
C VAL A 406 20.67 -3.42 12.50
N ALA A 407 20.60 -2.24 13.11
CA ALA A 407 21.76 -1.36 13.30
C ALA A 407 22.87 -2.03 14.13
N ALA A 408 22.52 -2.82 15.15
CA ALA A 408 23.48 -3.61 15.90
C ALA A 408 24.17 -4.68 15.01
N LEU A 409 23.42 -5.35 14.13
CA LEU A 409 23.95 -6.30 13.16
C LEU A 409 24.89 -5.62 12.14
N ILE A 410 24.55 -4.42 11.69
CA ILE A 410 25.40 -3.59 10.81
C ILE A 410 26.72 -3.28 11.51
N ARG A 411 26.68 -2.79 12.76
CA ARG A 411 27.90 -2.52 13.56
C ARG A 411 28.74 -3.77 13.80
N ALA A 412 28.08 -4.91 14.03
CA ALA A 412 28.75 -6.21 14.20
C ALA A 412 29.25 -6.84 12.88
N ARG A 413 29.03 -6.17 11.75
CA ARG A 413 29.39 -6.63 10.39
C ARG A 413 28.80 -7.99 10.01
N LYS A 414 27.59 -8.30 10.47
CA LYS A 414 26.87 -9.54 10.15
C LYS A 414 26.19 -9.43 8.77
N ILE A 415 26.98 -9.27 7.70
CA ILE A 415 26.53 -8.90 6.35
C ILE A 415 25.45 -9.86 5.85
N GLU A 416 25.66 -11.17 6.01
CA GLU A 416 24.74 -12.22 5.57
C GLU A 416 23.32 -12.07 6.20
N VAL A 417 23.28 -11.75 7.51
CA VAL A 417 22.03 -11.54 8.24
C VAL A 417 21.36 -10.24 7.81
N VAL A 418 22.11 -9.16 7.68
CA VAL A 418 21.59 -7.87 7.21
C VAL A 418 20.96 -8.02 5.83
N LEU A 419 21.61 -8.70 4.89
CA LEU A 419 21.06 -9.00 3.56
C LEU A 419 19.76 -9.81 3.63
N ALA A 420 19.65 -10.76 4.55
CA ALA A 420 18.45 -11.58 4.71
C ALA A 420 17.26 -10.78 5.23
N VAL A 421 17.49 -9.78 6.09
CA VAL A 421 16.40 -9.00 6.73
C VAL A 421 16.01 -7.72 6.00
N LEU A 422 16.85 -7.20 5.08
CA LEU A 422 16.57 -5.93 4.38
C LEU A 422 15.31 -5.95 3.51
N GLY A 423 14.84 -7.13 3.09
CA GLY A 423 13.59 -7.28 2.35
C GLY A 423 12.33 -7.09 3.18
N GLN A 424 12.46 -7.03 4.50
CA GLN A 424 11.40 -6.98 5.52
C GLN A 424 11.58 -5.74 6.40
N GLY A 425 10.73 -5.58 7.42
CA GLY A 425 10.80 -4.48 8.38
C GLY A 425 10.03 -3.23 7.96
N PRO A 426 10.26 -2.08 8.61
CA PRO A 426 9.49 -0.84 8.46
C PRO A 426 9.29 -0.39 7.02
N GLU A 427 8.13 0.18 6.72
CA GLU A 427 7.87 0.81 5.40
C GLU A 427 8.73 2.06 5.22
N HIS A 428 9.04 2.77 6.31
CA HIS A 428 9.86 3.98 6.32
C HIS A 428 10.91 3.88 7.42
N PHE A 429 12.17 4.07 7.04
CA PHE A 429 13.28 4.08 7.98
C PHE A 429 13.50 5.47 8.59
N SER A 430 13.93 5.49 9.85
CA SER A 430 14.38 6.72 10.49
C SER A 430 15.63 7.30 9.81
N GLU A 431 15.89 8.58 10.02
CA GLU A 431 17.06 9.26 9.48
C GLU A 431 18.37 8.60 9.94
N GLY A 432 18.48 8.30 11.25
CA GLY A 432 19.67 7.69 11.81
C GLY A 432 19.92 6.27 11.29
N PHE A 433 18.87 5.45 11.14
CA PHE A 433 19.00 4.13 10.57
C PHE A 433 19.33 4.19 9.07
N SER A 434 18.75 5.11 8.33
CA SER A 434 19.04 5.33 6.91
C SER A 434 20.49 5.69 6.66
N ALA A 435 21.07 6.58 7.49
CA ALA A 435 22.49 6.92 7.42
C ALA A 435 23.38 5.69 7.68
N ALA A 436 23.10 4.94 8.75
CA ALA A 436 23.86 3.72 9.08
C ALA A 436 23.77 2.65 7.98
N LEU A 437 22.61 2.52 7.33
CA LEU A 437 22.40 1.57 6.23
C LEU A 437 23.14 2.01 4.96
N LEU A 438 23.16 3.29 4.64
CA LEU A 438 23.91 3.83 3.49
C LEU A 438 25.44 3.68 3.71
N ASP A 439 25.94 3.92 4.91
CA ASP A 439 27.34 3.65 5.26
C ASP A 439 27.69 2.17 5.11
N TRP A 440 26.78 1.29 5.55
CA TRP A 440 26.94 -0.15 5.37
C TRP A 440 26.94 -0.54 3.88
N LEU A 441 26.03 0.01 3.07
CA LEU A 441 26.02 -0.20 1.61
C LEU A 441 27.33 0.25 0.97
N ALA A 442 27.86 1.42 1.38
CA ALA A 442 29.16 1.91 0.92
C ALA A 442 30.32 0.96 1.26
N LEU A 443 30.25 0.28 2.40
CA LEU A 443 31.23 -0.73 2.79
C LEU A 443 31.10 -2.01 1.95
N VAL A 444 29.88 -2.53 1.79
CA VAL A 444 29.63 -3.79 1.09
C VAL A 444 29.91 -3.67 -0.41
N THR A 445 29.61 -2.54 -1.03
CA THR A 445 29.93 -2.28 -2.44
C THR A 445 31.42 -2.26 -2.74
N ARG A 446 32.27 -1.99 -1.74
CA ARG A 446 33.74 -2.11 -1.84
C ARG A 446 34.25 -3.53 -1.56
N GLY A 447 33.39 -4.43 -1.13
CA GLY A 447 33.73 -5.79 -0.78
C GLY A 447 34.02 -6.70 -1.99
N SER A 448 33.91 -8.01 -1.78
CA SER A 448 34.14 -9.02 -2.82
C SER A 448 33.03 -9.02 -3.88
N ASP A 449 33.33 -9.58 -5.05
CA ASP A 449 32.36 -9.78 -6.15
C ASP A 449 31.14 -10.60 -5.71
N SER A 450 31.32 -11.52 -4.75
CA SER A 450 30.21 -12.30 -4.18
C SER A 450 29.22 -11.39 -3.44
N LEU A 451 29.71 -10.49 -2.60
CA LEU A 451 28.88 -9.54 -1.85
C LEU A 451 28.15 -8.57 -2.79
N ARG A 452 28.82 -8.08 -3.83
CA ARG A 452 28.20 -7.22 -4.84
C ARG A 452 27.10 -7.93 -5.62
N ARG A 453 27.30 -9.23 -5.97
CA ARG A 453 26.26 -10.07 -6.58
C ARG A 453 25.06 -10.29 -5.68
N ASP A 454 25.28 -10.44 -4.38
CA ASP A 454 24.18 -10.58 -3.41
C ASP A 454 23.39 -9.28 -3.26
N LEU A 455 24.06 -8.12 -3.25
CA LEU A 455 23.40 -6.81 -3.29
C LEU A 455 22.59 -6.59 -4.59
N ALA A 456 23.08 -7.08 -5.72
CA ALA A 456 22.43 -6.94 -7.02
C ALA A 456 21.16 -7.79 -7.17
N LYS A 457 20.77 -8.57 -6.17
CA LYS A 457 19.48 -9.27 -6.17
C LYS A 457 18.32 -8.26 -6.19
N PRO A 458 17.27 -8.48 -7.00
CA PRO A 458 16.25 -7.46 -7.25
C PRO A 458 15.53 -6.94 -6.00
N TRP A 459 15.41 -7.77 -4.98
CA TRP A 459 14.68 -7.44 -3.77
C TRP A 459 15.49 -6.67 -2.71
N VAL A 460 16.81 -6.51 -2.87
CA VAL A 460 17.67 -5.85 -1.87
C VAL A 460 17.59 -4.34 -2.01
N ILE A 461 18.01 -3.80 -3.15
CA ILE A 461 18.15 -2.34 -3.35
C ILE A 461 16.87 -1.69 -3.87
N ALA A 462 16.10 -2.39 -4.70
CA ALA A 462 14.94 -1.79 -5.38
C ALA A 462 13.87 -1.22 -4.41
N ARG A 463 13.75 -1.79 -3.21
CA ARG A 463 12.80 -1.32 -2.19
C ARG A 463 13.37 -0.24 -1.27
N LEU A 464 14.68 -0.04 -1.24
CA LEU A 464 15.30 0.91 -0.32
C LEU A 464 14.97 2.36 -0.67
N GLY A 465 14.79 2.67 -1.95
CA GLY A 465 14.46 4.02 -2.40
C GLY A 465 13.21 4.61 -1.76
N ASP A 466 12.18 3.78 -1.55
CA ASP A 466 10.94 4.20 -0.90
C ASP A 466 11.04 4.22 0.63
N ARG A 467 11.88 3.40 1.21
CA ARG A 467 11.99 3.19 2.67
C ARG A 467 13.01 4.10 3.35
N LEU A 468 14.12 4.44 2.67
CA LEU A 468 15.15 5.32 3.24
C LEU A 468 14.60 6.72 3.51
N TRP A 469 15.12 7.35 4.57
CA TRP A 469 14.81 8.73 4.89
C TRP A 469 15.15 9.66 3.72
N PRO A 470 14.21 10.45 3.21
CA PRO A 470 14.41 11.28 2.03
C PRO A 470 15.07 12.62 2.37
N GLY A 471 16.30 12.59 2.88
CA GLY A 471 17.12 13.78 3.16
C GLY A 471 18.13 14.06 2.05
N ASP A 472 18.63 15.30 2.00
CA ASP A 472 19.70 15.71 1.07
C ASP A 472 20.97 14.85 1.30
N ASP A 473 21.28 14.52 2.56
CA ASP A 473 22.43 13.68 2.93
C ASP A 473 22.26 12.23 2.44
N SER A 474 21.05 11.68 2.48
CA SER A 474 20.75 10.35 1.97
C SER A 474 20.96 10.28 0.45
N ALA A 475 20.49 11.29 -0.28
CA ALA A 475 20.70 11.39 -1.72
C ALA A 475 22.18 11.54 -2.09
N ALA A 476 22.90 12.42 -1.38
CA ALA A 476 24.35 12.61 -1.57
C ALA A 476 25.16 11.33 -1.27
N SER A 477 24.81 10.60 -0.21
CA SER A 477 25.45 9.32 0.14
C SER A 477 25.21 8.27 -0.94
N ALA A 478 23.98 8.12 -1.45
CA ALA A 478 23.67 7.20 -2.53
C ALA A 478 24.45 7.53 -3.82
N ALA A 479 24.53 8.81 -4.20
CA ALA A 479 25.31 9.27 -5.33
C ALA A 479 26.82 8.99 -5.15
N ALA A 480 27.34 9.17 -3.95
CA ALA A 480 28.75 8.86 -3.63
C ALA A 480 29.05 7.36 -3.70
N ILE A 481 28.10 6.49 -3.33
CA ILE A 481 28.24 5.03 -3.48
C ILE A 481 28.31 4.68 -4.97
N LEU A 482 27.39 5.21 -5.77
CA LEU A 482 27.34 4.98 -7.21
C LEU A 482 28.61 5.43 -7.93
N ALA A 483 29.12 6.62 -7.59
CA ALA A 483 30.33 7.19 -8.19
C ALA A 483 31.60 6.38 -7.90
N ARG A 484 31.63 5.64 -6.79
CA ARG A 484 32.77 4.81 -6.37
C ARG A 484 32.70 3.36 -6.82
N LEU A 485 31.62 2.97 -7.51
CA LEU A 485 31.47 1.61 -8.02
C LEU A 485 32.49 1.36 -9.14
N PRO A 486 33.26 0.25 -9.11
CA PRO A 486 34.26 -0.06 -10.13
C PRO A 486 33.65 -0.08 -11.54
N GLU A 487 34.41 0.39 -12.54
CA GLU A 487 34.05 0.27 -13.94
C GLU A 487 34.11 -1.19 -14.38
N GLY A 488 33.09 -1.66 -15.14
CA GLY A 488 32.99 -3.04 -15.63
C GLY A 488 32.31 -4.01 -14.66
N GLU A 489 31.88 -3.59 -13.51
CA GLU A 489 31.01 -4.38 -12.64
C GLU A 489 29.59 -4.40 -13.21
N GLY A 490 29.03 -5.62 -13.29
CA GLY A 490 27.80 -5.98 -13.97
C GLY A 490 26.73 -4.89 -13.92
N ASP A 491 26.19 -4.54 -15.06
CA ASP A 491 25.21 -3.46 -15.33
C ASP A 491 24.05 -3.39 -14.32
N ARG A 492 23.75 -4.53 -13.68
CA ARG A 492 22.60 -4.67 -12.78
C ARG A 492 22.74 -3.90 -11.46
N LEU A 493 23.89 -4.02 -10.76
CA LEU A 493 24.10 -3.31 -9.49
C LEU A 493 24.16 -1.81 -9.73
N ARG A 494 24.85 -1.39 -10.80
CA ARG A 494 24.92 0.00 -11.21
C ARG A 494 23.54 0.55 -11.55
N THR A 495 22.75 -0.18 -12.33
CA THR A 495 21.35 0.20 -12.66
C THR A 495 20.49 0.37 -11.41
N GLN A 496 20.58 -0.55 -10.45
CA GLN A 496 19.82 -0.47 -9.20
C GLN A 496 20.26 0.72 -8.33
N LEU A 497 21.56 0.98 -8.22
CA LEU A 497 22.08 2.14 -7.47
C LEU A 497 21.74 3.46 -8.17
N THR A 498 21.73 3.51 -9.50
CA THR A 498 21.25 4.66 -10.26
C THR A 498 19.78 4.94 -9.94
N GLY A 499 18.93 3.89 -9.98
CA GLY A 499 17.52 4.00 -9.61
C GLY A 499 17.33 4.46 -8.16
N LEU A 500 18.09 3.91 -7.22
CA LEU A 500 18.08 4.32 -5.81
C LEU A 500 18.43 5.80 -5.66
N THR A 501 19.51 6.26 -6.31
CA THR A 501 19.95 7.65 -6.27
C THR A 501 18.88 8.59 -6.82
N SER A 502 18.34 8.28 -8.01
CA SER A 502 17.29 9.11 -8.65
C SER A 502 16.03 9.21 -7.77
N VAL A 503 15.61 8.11 -7.13
CA VAL A 503 14.46 8.12 -6.22
C VAL A 503 14.74 8.98 -5.00
N LEU A 504 15.91 8.87 -4.36
CA LEU A 504 16.26 9.67 -3.18
C LEU A 504 16.42 11.16 -3.52
N GLU A 505 17.00 11.50 -4.66
CA GLU A 505 17.10 12.89 -5.15
C GLU A 505 15.72 13.51 -5.35
N LEU A 506 14.80 12.76 -5.99
CA LEU A 506 13.42 13.22 -6.20
C LEU A 506 12.68 13.41 -4.88
N ARG A 507 12.79 12.46 -3.96
CA ARG A 507 12.17 12.54 -2.63
C ARG A 507 12.74 13.68 -1.79
N ALA A 508 14.07 13.87 -1.82
CA ALA A 508 14.72 15.00 -1.16
C ALA A 508 14.24 16.34 -1.76
N ALA A 509 14.07 16.41 -3.08
CA ALA A 509 13.56 17.58 -3.76
C ALA A 509 12.09 17.87 -3.37
N ILE A 510 11.20 16.87 -3.32
CA ILE A 510 9.83 17.04 -2.82
C ILE A 510 9.85 17.69 -1.42
N ARG A 511 10.68 17.19 -0.50
CA ARG A 511 10.76 17.76 0.86
C ARG A 511 11.30 19.18 0.87
N ARG A 512 12.29 19.48 0.04
CA ARG A 512 12.93 20.79 -0.07
C ARG A 512 11.95 21.84 -0.60
N ASP A 513 11.15 21.48 -1.58
CA ASP A 513 10.19 22.38 -2.23
C ASP A 513 9.11 22.90 -1.26
N PHE A 514 8.86 22.21 -0.15
CA PHE A 514 7.94 22.64 0.90
C PHE A 514 8.63 23.41 2.06
N ARG A 515 9.95 23.62 2.01
CA ARG A 515 10.61 24.47 3.01
C ARG A 515 10.21 25.94 2.75
N PRO A 516 9.85 26.71 3.79
CA PRO A 516 9.63 28.14 3.61
C PRO A 516 10.90 28.77 3.06
N GLU A 517 10.75 29.63 2.05
CA GLU A 517 11.87 30.44 1.57
C GLU A 517 12.40 31.25 2.75
N THR A 518 13.62 31.01 3.17
CA THR A 518 14.31 31.87 4.10
C THR A 518 14.48 33.21 3.38
N THR A 519 13.60 34.17 3.67
CA THR A 519 13.77 35.56 3.22
C THR A 519 15.11 36.04 3.78
N THR A 520 16.13 35.97 2.95
CA THR A 520 17.41 36.62 3.24
C THR A 520 17.07 38.11 3.29
N GLY A 521 16.93 38.62 4.53
CA GLY A 521 16.69 40.04 4.78
C GLY A 521 17.80 40.83 4.10
N GLY A 522 17.50 41.41 2.95
CA GLY A 522 18.28 42.44 2.36
C GLY A 522 18.24 43.64 3.31
N THR A 523 19.29 43.84 4.06
CA THR A 523 19.61 45.11 4.70
C THR A 523 19.73 46.14 3.59
N ALA A 524 18.62 46.83 3.33
CA ALA A 524 18.71 48.11 2.63
C ALA A 524 19.35 49.12 3.60
N GLN A 525 20.66 49.29 3.48
CA GLN A 525 21.31 50.53 3.88
C GLN A 525 21.04 51.55 2.77
N GLY A 526 20.40 52.63 3.12
CA GLY A 526 20.20 53.83 2.31
C GLY A 526 19.55 54.89 3.15
#